data_66887299de61c974827d6e04b251bfb4
#
_entry.id   66887299de61c974827d6e04b251bfb4
#
_cell.length_a   1.000
_cell.length_b   1.000
_cell.length_c   1.000
_cell.angle_alpha   90.00
_cell.angle_beta   90.00
_cell.angle_gamma   90.00
#
_symmetry.space_group_name_H-M   'P 1'
#
loop_
_entity.id
_entity.type
_entity.pdbx_description
1 polymer ?
#
loop_
_entity_poly.entity_id
_entity_poly.type
_entity_poly.pdbx_seq_one_letter_code
_entity_poly.pdbx_strand_id
1 'polypeptide(L)'
;MSSPAPGPYVLSATYLRLRPDSSIEPLHLADDFWPRLMSGKLGTFHHEYLVTTHSYDKDWPNWEMHPNGDEIVMLLEGKTTLVLEIDGREKPVELNESCAYVIVPRGTWHTSRARGPKIRWPIF
;
A
#
# COMPACT_ATOMS: atom_id res chain seq x y z
N MET A 1 17.34 -1.14 22.14
CA MET A 1 17.03 -0.25 21.01
C MET A 1 16.22 0.94 21.51
N SER A 2 16.61 2.10 21.09
CA SER A 2 15.81 3.29 21.39
C SER A 2 14.55 3.31 20.52
N SER A 3 13.45 3.82 21.06
CA SER A 3 12.25 4.05 20.29
C SER A 3 12.47 5.20 19.30
N PRO A 4 11.80 5.20 18.15
CA PRO A 4 11.88 6.33 17.24
C PRO A 4 11.27 7.59 17.85
N ALA A 5 11.65 8.75 17.34
CA ALA A 5 11.01 10.00 17.74
C ALA A 5 9.53 9.96 17.34
N PRO A 6 8.64 10.58 18.16
CA PRO A 6 7.21 10.53 17.83
C PRO A 6 6.80 11.20 16.52
N GLY A 7 7.56 12.15 16.03
CA GLY A 7 7.22 12.93 14.84
C GLY A 7 6.70 14.32 15.18
N PRO A 8 5.90 14.96 14.30
CA PRO A 8 5.09 14.34 13.26
C PRO A 8 5.90 13.88 12.03
N TYR A 9 5.37 12.86 11.36
CA TYR A 9 5.88 12.37 10.08
C TYR A 9 4.84 12.62 8.99
N VAL A 10 5.31 12.66 7.74
CA VAL A 10 4.41 12.75 6.57
C VAL A 10 4.55 11.46 5.79
N LEU A 11 3.46 10.74 5.60
CA LEU A 11 3.50 9.41 4.99
C LEU A 11 4.05 9.41 3.57
N SER A 12 3.88 10.50 2.82
CA SER A 12 4.46 10.62 1.48
C SER A 12 5.99 10.74 1.47
N ALA A 13 6.59 11.05 2.61
CA ALA A 13 8.05 11.19 2.76
C ALA A 13 8.66 10.11 3.65
N THR A 14 7.88 9.51 4.52
CA THR A 14 8.37 8.54 5.49
C THR A 14 7.32 7.44 5.64
N TYR A 15 7.65 6.27 5.12
CA TYR A 15 6.79 5.10 5.22
C TYR A 15 6.90 4.48 6.60
N LEU A 16 6.01 3.55 6.91
CA LEU A 16 5.99 2.86 8.21
C LEU A 16 6.20 1.37 8.02
N ARG A 17 7.01 0.80 8.88
CA ARG A 17 7.18 -0.64 9.02
C ARG A 17 6.55 -1.06 10.34
N LEU A 18 5.52 -1.91 10.26
CA LEU A 18 4.83 -2.43 11.44
C LEU A 18 5.36 -3.84 11.71
N ARG A 19 5.95 -4.03 12.88
CA ARG A 19 6.63 -5.27 13.25
C ARG A 19 5.73 -6.20 14.05
N PRO A 20 6.06 -7.51 14.09
CA PRO A 20 5.24 -8.48 14.83
C PRO A 20 5.18 -8.23 16.32
N ASP A 21 6.19 -7.58 16.89
CA ASP A 21 6.24 -7.23 18.31
C ASP A 21 5.49 -5.96 18.66
N SER A 22 4.74 -5.42 17.69
CA SER A 22 3.98 -4.17 17.79
C SER A 22 4.85 -2.91 17.80
N SER A 23 6.13 -3.00 17.49
CA SER A 23 6.96 -1.83 17.29
C SER A 23 6.76 -1.24 15.90
N ILE A 24 7.04 0.04 15.76
CA ILE A 24 6.87 0.79 14.51
C ILE A 24 8.19 1.45 14.15
N GLU A 25 8.62 1.26 12.91
CA GLU A 25 9.83 1.90 12.40
C GLU A 25 9.48 2.84 11.26
N PRO A 26 9.77 4.14 11.39
CA PRO A 26 9.66 5.07 10.27
C PRO A 26 10.79 4.77 9.26
N LEU A 27 10.43 4.72 7.98
CA LEU A 27 11.37 4.45 6.89
C LEU A 27 11.38 5.65 5.96
N HIS A 28 12.46 6.43 6.00
CA HIS A 28 12.61 7.57 5.12
C HIS A 28 12.60 7.13 3.66
N LEU A 29 11.78 7.78 2.83
CA LEU A 29 11.70 7.49 1.40
C LEU A 29 12.84 8.19 0.67
N ALA A 30 14.00 7.56 0.65
CA ALA A 30 15.15 8.02 -0.13
C ALA A 30 15.02 7.60 -1.59
N ASP A 31 15.83 8.17 -2.47
CA ASP A 31 15.81 7.87 -3.91
C ASP A 31 16.03 6.39 -4.21
N ASP A 32 16.77 5.70 -3.36
CA ASP A 32 17.10 4.28 -3.52
C ASP A 32 16.19 3.34 -2.69
N PHE A 33 15.10 3.85 -2.12
CA PHE A 33 14.23 3.06 -1.24
C PHE A 33 13.72 1.79 -1.92
N TRP A 34 13.09 1.92 -3.08
CA TRP A 34 12.49 0.78 -3.77
C TRP A 34 13.53 -0.24 -4.24
N PRO A 35 14.66 0.16 -4.85
CA PRO A 35 15.74 -0.79 -5.14
C PRO A 35 16.25 -1.52 -3.91
N ARG A 36 16.39 -0.84 -2.78
CA ARG A 36 16.83 -1.47 -1.54
C ARG A 36 15.82 -2.45 -0.99
N LEU A 37 14.55 -2.09 -1.05
CA LEU A 37 13.47 -2.98 -0.64
C LEU A 37 13.45 -4.25 -1.50
N MET A 38 13.48 -4.09 -2.80
CA MET A 38 13.41 -5.20 -3.75
C MET A 38 14.63 -6.11 -3.71
N SER A 39 15.80 -5.59 -3.34
CA SER A 39 17.04 -6.37 -3.22
C SER A 39 17.21 -7.01 -1.85
N GLY A 40 16.27 -6.85 -0.93
CA GLY A 40 16.34 -7.42 0.40
C GLY A 40 17.22 -6.66 1.39
N LYS A 41 17.73 -5.49 1.00
CA LYS A 41 18.60 -4.70 1.89
C LYS A 41 17.88 -4.13 3.11
N LEU A 42 16.57 -4.04 3.06
CA LEU A 42 15.75 -3.63 4.21
C LEU A 42 15.29 -4.83 5.03
N GLY A 43 15.77 -6.03 4.73
CA GLY A 43 15.41 -7.27 5.40
C GLY A 43 14.19 -7.93 4.81
N THR A 44 13.76 -9.01 5.43
CA THR A 44 12.53 -9.70 5.09
C THR A 44 11.40 -9.13 5.93
N PHE A 45 10.26 -8.87 5.30
CA PHE A 45 9.08 -8.37 6.00
C PHE A 45 8.19 -9.53 6.47
N HIS A 46 8.81 -10.50 7.15
CA HIS A 46 8.13 -11.69 7.63
C HIS A 46 7.20 -11.32 8.81
N HIS A 47 5.90 -11.55 8.63
CA HIS A 47 4.86 -11.14 9.59
C HIS A 47 4.87 -9.64 9.90
N GLU A 48 5.29 -8.85 8.93
CA GLU A 48 5.35 -7.40 9.05
C GLU A 48 4.50 -6.73 7.97
N TYR A 49 4.14 -5.48 8.19
CA TYR A 49 3.44 -4.67 7.19
C TYR A 49 4.25 -3.44 6.85
N LEU A 50 4.18 -3.07 5.59
CA LEU A 50 4.71 -1.80 5.10
C LEU A 50 3.53 -0.89 4.78
N VAL A 51 3.53 0.31 5.38
CA VAL A 51 2.51 1.32 5.12
C VAL A 51 3.08 2.37 4.19
N THR A 52 2.48 2.51 3.02
CA THR A 52 2.93 3.44 1.99
C THR A 52 1.78 4.29 1.49
N THR A 53 2.07 5.34 0.73
CA THR A 53 1.06 6.12 0.03
C THR A 53 1.54 6.44 -1.38
N HIS A 54 0.60 6.49 -2.31
CA HIS A 54 0.88 6.77 -3.72
C HIS A 54 -0.18 7.72 -4.27
N SER A 55 0.23 8.52 -5.27
CA SER A 55 -0.69 9.40 -5.99
C SER A 55 -0.57 9.13 -7.48
N TYR A 56 -1.70 9.02 -8.16
CA TYR A 56 -1.71 8.79 -9.60
C TYR A 56 -3.04 9.23 -10.20
N ASP A 57 -3.06 9.40 -11.52
CA ASP A 57 -4.23 9.85 -12.27
C ASP A 57 -4.56 8.94 -13.46
N LYS A 58 -3.89 7.80 -13.53
CA LYS A 58 -4.06 6.82 -14.61
C LYS A 58 -4.28 5.43 -14.03
N ASP A 59 -4.81 4.53 -14.85
CA ASP A 59 -4.91 3.12 -14.49
C ASP A 59 -3.52 2.57 -14.15
N TRP A 60 -3.47 1.65 -13.23
CA TRP A 60 -2.24 0.91 -12.99
C TRP A 60 -1.88 0.11 -14.23
N PRO A 61 -0.60 0.13 -14.64
CA PRO A 61 -0.18 -0.61 -15.83
C PRO A 61 -0.15 -2.12 -15.61
N ASN A 62 -0.10 -2.57 -14.37
CA ASN A 62 0.08 -3.98 -14.02
C ASN A 62 -0.95 -4.44 -13.00
N TRP A 63 -1.15 -5.75 -12.97
CA TRP A 63 -1.84 -6.41 -11.87
C TRP A 63 -0.79 -6.79 -10.82
N GLU A 64 -1.20 -6.76 -9.55
CA GLU A 64 -0.35 -7.10 -8.41
C GLU A 64 -1.00 -8.19 -7.57
N MET A 65 -0.16 -8.95 -6.89
CA MET A 65 -0.62 -9.99 -5.98
C MET A 65 0.41 -10.16 -4.87
N HIS A 66 -0.08 -10.27 -3.65
CA HIS A 66 0.76 -10.48 -2.47
C HIS A 66 0.42 -11.83 -1.85
N PRO A 67 1.34 -12.82 -1.95
CA PRO A 67 1.01 -14.19 -1.51
C PRO A 67 1.10 -14.39 0.00
N ASN A 68 1.81 -13.51 0.70
CA ASN A 68 2.18 -13.75 2.10
C ASN A 68 1.32 -12.99 3.11
N GLY A 69 0.41 -12.14 2.67
CA GLY A 69 -0.43 -11.37 3.58
C GLY A 69 -1.57 -10.67 2.88
N ASP A 70 -2.57 -10.34 3.66
CA ASP A 70 -3.68 -9.52 3.19
C ASP A 70 -3.21 -8.07 3.04
N GLU A 71 -3.82 -7.33 2.15
CA GLU A 71 -3.49 -5.93 1.91
C GLU A 71 -4.71 -5.07 2.20
N ILE A 72 -4.51 -3.91 2.82
CA ILE A 72 -5.54 -2.89 2.93
C ILE A 72 -5.21 -1.78 1.96
N VAL A 73 -6.14 -1.48 1.07
CA VAL A 73 -6.03 -0.36 0.12
C VAL A 73 -7.08 0.67 0.51
N MET A 74 -6.63 1.84 0.95
CA MET A 74 -7.52 2.90 1.42
C MET A 74 -7.41 4.13 0.53
N LEU A 75 -8.56 4.63 0.10
CA LEU A 75 -8.62 5.87 -0.67
C LEU A 75 -8.48 7.08 0.26
N LEU A 76 -7.54 7.96 -0.03
CA LEU A 76 -7.42 9.22 0.71
C LEU A 76 -8.15 10.35 0.00
N GLU A 77 -8.06 10.39 -1.33
CA GLU A 77 -8.57 11.48 -2.15
C GLU A 77 -8.95 10.97 -3.54
N GLY A 78 -9.97 11.55 -4.13
CA GLY A 78 -10.38 11.21 -5.48
C GLY A 78 -11.37 10.06 -5.55
N LYS A 79 -11.36 9.37 -6.67
CA LYS A 79 -12.23 8.21 -6.93
C LYS A 79 -11.45 7.17 -7.73
N THR A 80 -11.67 5.92 -7.43
CA THR A 80 -11.04 4.83 -8.17
C THR A 80 -11.93 3.58 -8.15
N THR A 81 -11.68 2.69 -9.09
CA THR A 81 -12.22 1.33 -9.06
C THR A 81 -11.06 0.37 -8.85
N LEU A 82 -11.08 -0.32 -7.72
CA LEU A 82 -10.15 -1.41 -7.47
C LEU A 82 -10.76 -2.68 -8.04
N VAL A 83 -10.03 -3.40 -8.89
CA VAL A 83 -10.53 -4.61 -9.53
C VAL A 83 -9.78 -5.80 -8.95
N LEU A 84 -10.53 -6.73 -8.35
CA LEU A 84 -9.99 -7.97 -7.81
C LEU A 84 -10.36 -9.13 -8.72
N GLU A 85 -9.45 -10.10 -8.88
CA GLU A 85 -9.77 -11.33 -9.58
C GLU A 85 -10.18 -12.38 -8.54
N ILE A 86 -11.46 -12.75 -8.56
CA ILE A 86 -12.02 -13.74 -7.62
C ILE A 86 -12.70 -14.83 -8.43
N ASP A 87 -12.29 -16.08 -8.22
CA ASP A 87 -12.82 -17.25 -8.93
C ASP A 87 -12.74 -17.10 -10.45
N GLY A 88 -11.63 -16.54 -10.95
CA GLY A 88 -11.39 -16.34 -12.37
C GLY A 88 -12.20 -15.20 -12.99
N ARG A 89 -12.85 -14.36 -12.20
CA ARG A 89 -13.66 -13.24 -12.66
C ARG A 89 -13.18 -11.93 -12.07
N GLU A 90 -13.30 -10.87 -12.83
CA GLU A 90 -13.03 -9.53 -12.34
C GLU A 90 -14.17 -9.05 -11.47
N LYS A 91 -13.84 -8.64 -10.26
CA LYS A 91 -14.79 -8.02 -9.32
C LYS A 91 -14.38 -6.57 -9.08
N PRO A 92 -15.07 -5.60 -9.69
CA PRO A 92 -14.77 -4.19 -9.43
C PRO A 92 -15.34 -3.76 -8.07
N VAL A 93 -14.55 -2.99 -7.34
CA VAL A 93 -14.98 -2.35 -6.09
C VAL A 93 -14.73 -0.86 -6.23
N GLU A 94 -15.80 -0.08 -6.17
CA GLU A 94 -15.68 1.36 -6.31
C GLU A 94 -15.35 2.03 -4.99
N LEU A 95 -14.32 2.87 -5.01
CA LEU A 95 -13.94 3.71 -3.88
C LEU A 95 -14.23 5.16 -4.24
N ASN A 96 -15.22 5.73 -3.60
CA ASN A 96 -15.71 7.08 -3.90
C ASN A 96 -15.63 8.04 -2.73
N GLU A 97 -15.28 7.54 -1.56
CA GLU A 97 -15.31 8.31 -0.32
C GLU A 97 -13.96 8.26 0.35
N SER A 98 -13.52 9.40 0.88
CA SER A 98 -12.28 9.48 1.64
C SER A 98 -12.31 8.48 2.80
N CYS A 99 -11.21 7.75 2.97
CA CYS A 99 -11.04 6.73 4.00
C CYS A 99 -11.83 5.44 3.77
N ALA A 100 -12.52 5.29 2.64
CA ALA A 100 -13.05 3.99 2.25
C ALA A 100 -11.90 3.04 1.91
N TYR A 101 -12.00 1.79 2.30
CA TYR A 101 -10.91 0.83 2.07
C TYR A 101 -11.43 -0.52 1.60
N VAL A 102 -10.55 -1.26 0.96
CA VAL A 102 -10.78 -2.63 0.51
C VAL A 102 -9.75 -3.52 1.18
N ILE A 103 -10.18 -4.67 1.65
CA ILE A 103 -9.27 -5.73 2.08
C ILE A 103 -9.04 -6.65 0.89
N VAL A 104 -7.80 -6.71 0.43
CA VAL A 104 -7.38 -7.60 -0.65
C VAL A 104 -6.81 -8.84 0.00
N PRO A 105 -7.50 -10.00 -0.09
CA PRO A 105 -6.97 -11.21 0.53
C PRO A 105 -5.65 -11.63 -0.11
N ARG A 106 -4.79 -12.26 0.68
CA ARG A 106 -3.53 -12.80 0.16
C ARG A 106 -3.77 -13.70 -1.05
N GLY A 107 -2.88 -13.63 -2.01
CA GLY A 107 -3.00 -14.45 -3.22
C GLY A 107 -4.02 -13.94 -4.24
N THR A 108 -4.61 -12.76 -4.03
CA THR A 108 -5.61 -12.20 -4.94
C THR A 108 -4.98 -11.20 -5.88
N TRP A 109 -5.06 -11.46 -7.18
CA TRP A 109 -4.64 -10.48 -8.18
C TRP A 109 -5.57 -9.29 -8.18
N HIS A 110 -5.00 -8.10 -8.25
CA HIS A 110 -5.77 -6.86 -8.24
C HIS A 110 -5.06 -5.76 -9.04
N THR A 111 -5.85 -4.81 -9.49
CA THR A 111 -5.36 -3.62 -10.17
C THR A 111 -6.28 -2.44 -9.85
N SER A 112 -5.91 -1.26 -10.27
CA SER A 112 -6.69 -0.06 -10.05
C SER A 112 -6.96 0.67 -11.35
N ARG A 113 -8.18 1.15 -11.52
CA ARG A 113 -8.60 1.96 -12.67
C ARG A 113 -9.00 3.34 -12.17
N ALA A 114 -8.29 4.35 -12.62
CA ALA A 114 -8.52 5.71 -12.21
C ALA A 114 -9.88 6.21 -12.70
N ARG A 115 -10.57 7.00 -11.87
CA ARG A 115 -11.89 7.55 -12.15
C ARG A 115 -11.92 9.03 -11.81
N GLY A 116 -11.13 9.82 -12.50
CA GLY A 116 -11.08 11.25 -12.28
C GLY A 116 -9.66 11.75 -12.02
N PRO A 117 -9.54 12.94 -11.45
CA PRO A 117 -8.21 13.51 -11.20
C PRO A 117 -7.46 12.67 -10.16
N LYS A 118 -6.43 13.17 -9.62
CA LYS A 118 -5.51 12.49 -8.74
C LYS A 118 -6.16 11.62 -7.67
N ILE A 119 -5.63 10.42 -7.50
CA ILE A 119 -6.02 9.46 -6.46
C ILE A 119 -4.86 9.37 -5.47
N ARG A 120 -5.19 9.34 -4.19
CA ARG A 120 -4.19 9.08 -3.13
C ARG A 120 -4.70 8.00 -2.20
N TRP A 121 -3.86 7.04 -1.90
CA TRP A 121 -4.18 6.04 -0.90
C TRP A 121 -2.94 5.51 -0.19
N PRO A 122 -3.06 5.10 1.07
CA PRO A 122 -2.05 4.27 1.70
C PRO A 122 -2.22 2.82 1.30
N ILE A 123 -1.14 2.08 1.31
CA ILE A 123 -1.11 0.64 1.10
C ILE A 123 -0.48 0.03 2.35
N PHE A 124 -1.19 -0.87 2.94
CA PHE A 124 -0.74 -1.56 4.16
C PHE A 124 -0.28 -2.97 3.87
#